data_16d01fe56ccad3a93d38c500b5e8c56e
#
_entry.id   16d01fe56ccad3a93d38c500b5e8c56e
#
_cell.length_a   1.000
_cell.length_b   1.000
_cell.length_c   1.000
_cell.angle_alpha   90.00
_cell.angle_beta   90.00
_cell.angle_gamma   90.00
#
_symmetry.space_group_name_H-M   'P 1'
#
loop_
_entity.id
_entity.type
_entity.pdbx_description
1 polymer ?
#
loop_
_entity_poly.entity_id
_entity_poly.type
_entity_poly.pdbx_seq_one_letter_code
_entity_poly.pdbx_strand_id
1 'polypeptide(L)'
;QQIVAEVACQEWTEDALYDLVRSAYPYSTLTRDAFNAVVRMLADGYSTRVGQRGAYLHRDAVNGVLRARRGARLTAITSGGAIPDTADYDVVLEPQATMVGTINEDFAVESLAGDIFQLGNVSYRILRVERGRVRVEDAQGAPPTIPFWLGEAPGRTDELSHSVSRLREDVATKLDDGLTETTAWLDRDRGFGEAAARQIADYLAGAKAALGVLPTETELAMERFFDESGGMQLIIHSPLGSAVNRAWGLALRKRFCRTFNFELQAAATEDAIILSLSTSHSFPLDDVAHYLHSNTAREVLIQALLDAPMFGVRWRWNATASLALPRFQGGSKVPPQLQRMKGEDLLATVFPDQVACLENIVGERQIPDHPLVAQTLYDCLHDAMDIEGLERLLRGLEAGEIRIVARDLTEPSPLAAEVLSARPYAYLDDAPLEERRTQAVTSRRWVDPATAADFGQLDIEAIEGVREEAWPEARSADEMHDALMTLGFV
;
A
#
# COMPACT_ATOMS: atom_id res chain seq x y z
N GLN A 1 -27.23 1.19 7.56
CA GLN A 1 -27.72 2.29 8.39
C GLN A 1 -29.12 2.74 7.96
N GLN A 2 -29.36 3.07 6.70
CA GLN A 2 -30.64 3.58 6.18
C GLN A 2 -31.79 2.59 6.42
N ILE A 3 -31.58 1.30 6.13
CA ILE A 3 -32.58 0.24 6.42
C ILE A 3 -32.98 0.24 7.89
N VAL A 4 -32.00 0.31 8.81
CA VAL A 4 -32.29 0.33 10.26
C VAL A 4 -33.03 1.60 10.66
N ALA A 5 -32.67 2.75 10.10
CA ALA A 5 -33.32 4.02 10.37
C ALA A 5 -34.80 4.01 9.90
N GLU A 6 -35.06 3.56 8.67
CA GLU A 6 -36.40 3.47 8.11
C GLU A 6 -37.31 2.51 8.88
N VAL A 7 -36.81 1.30 9.18
CA VAL A 7 -37.56 0.31 9.95
C VAL A 7 -37.76 0.75 11.39
N ALA A 8 -36.88 1.58 11.95
CA ALA A 8 -37.04 2.15 13.29
C ALA A 8 -38.14 3.24 13.37
N CYS A 9 -38.56 3.78 12.21
CA CYS A 9 -39.64 4.77 12.13
C CYS A 9 -41.00 4.10 11.94
N GLN A 10 -41.08 3.04 11.15
CA GLN A 10 -42.32 2.31 10.84
C GLN A 10 -42.02 0.88 10.37
N GLU A 11 -43.04 0.04 10.33
CA GLU A 11 -42.95 -1.28 9.73
C GLU A 11 -42.92 -1.17 8.19
N TRP A 12 -42.10 -2.00 7.55
CA TRP A 12 -41.97 -2.05 6.11
C TRP A 12 -42.16 -3.46 5.57
N THR A 13 -42.78 -3.59 4.38
CA THR A 13 -42.57 -4.79 3.59
C THR A 13 -41.22 -4.77 2.92
N GLU A 14 -40.59 -5.95 2.75
CA GLU A 14 -39.29 -6.03 2.10
C GLU A 14 -39.28 -5.42 0.69
N ASP A 15 -40.35 -5.56 -0.07
CA ASP A 15 -40.47 -5.03 -1.41
C ASP A 15 -40.54 -3.48 -1.42
N ALA A 16 -41.42 -2.94 -0.57
CA ALA A 16 -41.56 -1.49 -0.51
C ALA A 16 -40.28 -0.79 0.00
N LEU A 17 -39.56 -1.40 0.94
CA LEU A 17 -38.30 -0.88 1.43
C LEU A 17 -37.19 -1.01 0.38
N TYR A 18 -37.15 -2.09 -0.39
CA TYR A 18 -36.24 -2.26 -1.50
C TYR A 18 -36.43 -1.19 -2.56
N ASP A 19 -37.67 -0.93 -2.96
CA ASP A 19 -38.03 0.08 -3.95
C ASP A 19 -37.66 1.49 -3.43
N LEU A 20 -37.93 1.78 -2.15
CA LEU A 20 -37.52 3.03 -1.52
C LEU A 20 -36.01 3.23 -1.59
N VAL A 21 -35.22 2.25 -1.20
CA VAL A 21 -33.75 2.34 -1.20
C VAL A 21 -33.24 2.58 -2.62
N ARG A 22 -33.78 1.88 -3.63
CA ARG A 22 -33.37 2.05 -5.03
C ARG A 22 -33.77 3.36 -5.65
N SER A 23 -34.70 4.10 -5.06
CA SER A 23 -35.05 5.44 -5.55
C SER A 23 -33.93 6.45 -5.37
N ALA A 24 -32.97 6.19 -4.47
CA ALA A 24 -31.77 6.99 -4.32
C ALA A 24 -30.71 6.57 -5.34
N TYR A 25 -30.13 7.53 -6.04
CA TYR A 25 -29.18 7.32 -7.14
C TYR A 25 -28.02 6.36 -6.78
N PRO A 26 -27.35 6.47 -5.63
CA PRO A 26 -26.26 5.56 -5.27
C PRO A 26 -26.69 4.07 -5.16
N TYR A 27 -27.97 3.81 -4.97
CA TYR A 27 -28.51 2.46 -4.83
C TYR A 27 -29.38 2.01 -6.02
N SER A 28 -29.41 2.77 -7.10
CA SER A 28 -30.25 2.48 -8.27
C SER A 28 -29.95 1.12 -8.92
N THR A 29 -28.70 0.65 -8.80
CA THR A 29 -28.22 -0.63 -9.32
C THR A 29 -28.22 -1.75 -8.27
N LEU A 30 -28.67 -1.48 -7.03
CA LEU A 30 -28.72 -2.48 -5.96
C LEU A 30 -29.55 -3.70 -6.38
N THR A 31 -28.94 -4.87 -6.34
CA THR A 31 -29.62 -6.13 -6.65
C THR A 31 -30.49 -6.59 -5.49
N ARG A 32 -31.53 -7.36 -5.78
CA ARG A 32 -32.41 -7.92 -4.76
C ARG A 32 -31.65 -8.86 -3.81
N ASP A 33 -30.72 -9.65 -4.34
CA ASP A 33 -29.93 -10.58 -3.55
C ASP A 33 -29.01 -9.85 -2.56
N ALA A 34 -28.34 -8.78 -2.99
CA ALA A 34 -27.52 -7.94 -2.11
C ALA A 34 -28.37 -7.27 -1.01
N PHE A 35 -29.56 -6.75 -1.35
CA PHE A 35 -30.50 -6.21 -0.36
C PHE A 35 -30.91 -7.29 0.65
N ASN A 36 -31.29 -8.47 0.18
CA ASN A 36 -31.72 -9.59 1.04
C ASN A 36 -30.58 -10.06 1.95
N ALA A 37 -29.33 -10.08 1.46
CA ALA A 37 -28.17 -10.44 2.26
C ALA A 37 -27.94 -9.43 3.40
N VAL A 38 -28.06 -8.12 3.12
CA VAL A 38 -27.96 -7.06 4.14
C VAL A 38 -29.11 -7.16 5.14
N VAL A 39 -30.35 -7.37 4.71
CA VAL A 39 -31.52 -7.55 5.60
C VAL A 39 -31.32 -8.76 6.51
N ARG A 40 -30.83 -9.88 5.96
CA ARG A 40 -30.49 -11.07 6.75
C ARG A 40 -29.45 -10.78 7.80
N MET A 41 -28.33 -10.14 7.42
CA MET A 41 -27.28 -9.73 8.33
C MET A 41 -27.80 -8.87 9.50
N LEU A 42 -28.69 -7.90 9.21
CA LEU A 42 -29.28 -7.03 10.23
C LEU A 42 -30.34 -7.71 11.09
N ALA A 43 -30.97 -8.79 10.62
CA ALA A 43 -31.96 -9.58 11.34
C ALA A 43 -31.31 -10.64 12.24
N ASP A 44 -30.32 -11.36 11.71
CA ASP A 44 -29.65 -12.45 12.41
C ASP A 44 -28.58 -11.93 13.38
N GLY A 45 -27.90 -10.83 13.02
CA GLY A 45 -26.78 -10.31 13.80
C GLY A 45 -25.60 -11.28 13.84
N TYR A 46 -24.79 -11.15 14.89
CA TYR A 46 -23.55 -11.92 15.06
C TYR A 46 -23.54 -12.63 16.42
N SER A 47 -23.24 -13.91 16.43
CA SER A 47 -23.03 -14.68 17.66
C SER A 47 -21.55 -14.58 18.06
N THR A 48 -21.26 -13.74 19.06
CA THR A 48 -19.92 -13.61 19.64
C THR A 48 -19.84 -14.35 20.97
N ARG A 49 -18.63 -14.50 21.52
CA ARG A 49 -18.44 -15.11 22.86
C ARG A 49 -19.21 -14.40 23.99
N VAL A 50 -19.61 -13.14 23.77
CA VAL A 50 -20.35 -12.31 24.73
C VAL A 50 -21.87 -12.29 24.45
N GLY A 51 -22.34 -13.07 23.48
CA GLY A 51 -23.74 -13.17 23.07
C GLY A 51 -24.04 -12.58 21.70
N GLN A 52 -25.32 -12.55 21.33
CA GLN A 52 -25.76 -12.04 20.02
C GLN A 52 -25.70 -10.51 19.99
N ARG A 53 -25.09 -9.96 18.94
CA ARG A 53 -24.92 -8.52 18.69
C ARG A 53 -25.30 -8.15 17.28
N GLY A 54 -25.60 -6.86 17.02
CA GLY A 54 -25.85 -6.37 15.67
C GLY A 54 -27.19 -6.77 15.04
N ALA A 55 -28.07 -7.45 15.79
CA ALA A 55 -29.41 -7.78 15.34
C ALA A 55 -30.36 -6.61 15.63
N TYR A 56 -30.70 -5.83 14.61
CA TYR A 56 -31.52 -4.62 14.71
C TYR A 56 -32.94 -4.79 14.20
N LEU A 57 -33.16 -5.82 13.37
CA LEU A 57 -34.41 -6.07 12.71
C LEU A 57 -35.05 -7.40 13.22
N HIS A 58 -36.35 -7.42 13.26
CA HIS A 58 -37.14 -8.64 13.27
C HIS A 58 -37.69 -8.84 11.86
N ARG A 59 -37.34 -9.94 11.23
CA ARG A 59 -37.78 -10.32 9.89
C ARG A 59 -38.87 -11.40 9.99
N ASP A 60 -40.08 -11.07 9.56
CA ASP A 60 -41.10 -12.03 9.32
C ASP A 60 -40.99 -12.53 7.87
N ALA A 61 -40.26 -13.62 7.68
CA ALA A 61 -39.98 -14.15 6.34
C ALA A 61 -41.22 -14.72 5.64
N VAL A 62 -42.30 -15.01 6.39
CA VAL A 62 -43.55 -15.55 5.81
C VAL A 62 -44.37 -14.43 5.18
N ASN A 63 -44.49 -13.30 5.88
CA ASN A 63 -45.26 -12.16 5.41
C ASN A 63 -44.39 -11.09 4.72
N GLY A 64 -43.07 -11.26 4.66
CA GLY A 64 -42.13 -10.31 4.08
C GLY A 64 -42.11 -8.95 4.82
N VAL A 65 -42.29 -8.95 6.15
CA VAL A 65 -42.40 -7.72 6.96
C VAL A 65 -41.17 -7.56 7.86
N LEU A 66 -40.66 -6.33 7.90
CA LEU A 66 -39.55 -5.92 8.71
C LEU A 66 -40.02 -5.00 9.86
N ARG A 67 -39.56 -5.27 11.07
CA ARG A 67 -39.85 -4.50 12.28
C ARG A 67 -38.55 -4.20 13.04
N ALA A 68 -38.49 -3.04 13.70
CA ALA A 68 -37.34 -2.69 14.53
C ALA A 68 -37.32 -3.51 15.82
N ARG A 69 -36.13 -3.99 16.19
CA ARG A 69 -35.86 -4.51 17.54
C ARG A 69 -35.62 -3.39 18.52
N ARG A 70 -35.78 -3.68 19.81
CA ARG A 70 -35.47 -2.74 20.89
C ARG A 70 -34.01 -2.23 20.75
N GLY A 71 -33.84 -0.91 20.77
CA GLY A 71 -32.53 -0.25 20.64
C GLY A 71 -32.15 0.15 19.23
N ALA A 72 -32.79 -0.38 18.18
CA ALA A 72 -32.47 -0.06 16.78
C ALA A 72 -32.55 1.47 16.52
N ARG A 73 -33.61 2.11 17.01
CA ARG A 73 -33.79 3.57 16.85
C ARG A 73 -32.66 4.38 17.53
N LEU A 74 -32.26 4.00 18.74
CA LEU A 74 -31.16 4.69 19.43
C LEU A 74 -29.85 4.50 18.67
N THR A 75 -29.55 3.29 18.23
CA THR A 75 -28.34 3.01 17.45
C THR A 75 -28.33 3.78 16.13
N ALA A 76 -29.44 3.82 15.40
CA ALA A 76 -29.53 4.59 14.14
C ALA A 76 -29.24 6.07 14.36
N ILE A 77 -29.72 6.66 15.47
CA ILE A 77 -29.51 8.08 15.78
C ILE A 77 -28.07 8.35 16.24
N THR A 78 -27.50 7.50 17.10
CA THR A 78 -26.23 7.77 17.77
C THR A 78 -25.01 7.24 17.02
N SER A 79 -25.18 6.23 16.20
CA SER A 79 -24.07 5.53 15.52
C SER A 79 -24.15 5.62 13.99
N GLY A 80 -25.05 6.44 13.46
CA GLY A 80 -25.16 6.70 12.03
C GLY A 80 -24.02 7.60 11.51
N GLY A 81 -23.81 7.58 10.19
CA GLY A 81 -22.83 8.39 9.49
C GLY A 81 -21.88 7.55 8.62
N ALA A 82 -21.53 8.08 7.46
CA ALA A 82 -20.67 7.39 6.49
C ALA A 82 -19.18 7.71 6.70
N ILE A 83 -18.87 8.84 7.35
CA ILE A 83 -17.48 9.26 7.59
C ILE A 83 -16.86 8.33 8.65
N PRO A 84 -15.75 7.65 8.35
CA PRO A 84 -15.05 6.83 9.32
C PRO A 84 -14.63 7.65 10.55
N ASP A 85 -14.81 7.08 11.74
CA ASP A 85 -14.27 7.65 12.98
C ASP A 85 -12.82 7.20 13.10
N THR A 86 -11.90 8.07 12.76
CA THR A 86 -10.48 7.94 13.09
C THR A 86 -10.17 8.80 14.29
N ALA A 87 -9.35 8.32 15.21
CA ALA A 87 -8.88 9.11 16.33
C ALA A 87 -7.46 9.61 16.06
N ASP A 88 -7.21 10.84 16.49
CA ASP A 88 -5.87 11.38 16.55
C ASP A 88 -5.32 11.25 17.97
N TYR A 89 -4.04 10.97 18.07
CA TYR A 89 -3.28 10.92 19.32
C TYR A 89 -2.39 12.14 19.40
N ASP A 90 -2.47 12.87 20.52
CA ASP A 90 -1.58 13.98 20.79
C ASP A 90 -0.14 13.50 20.97
N VAL A 91 0.80 14.09 20.26
CA VAL A 91 2.24 13.87 20.46
C VAL A 91 2.72 14.89 21.50
N VAL A 92 3.20 14.37 22.64
CA VAL A 92 3.58 15.19 23.80
C VAL A 92 5.06 15.02 24.09
N LEU A 93 5.83 16.10 23.91
CA LEU A 93 7.27 16.16 24.17
C LEU A 93 7.54 16.29 25.67
N GLU A 94 8.32 15.37 26.20
CA GLU A 94 8.79 15.38 27.59
C GLU A 94 10.16 16.07 27.71
N PRO A 95 10.53 16.65 28.87
CA PRO A 95 9.78 16.66 30.13
C PRO A 95 8.74 17.80 30.28
N GLN A 96 8.67 18.73 29.30
CA GLN A 96 7.85 19.94 29.39
C GLN A 96 6.35 19.65 29.17
N ALA A 97 5.99 18.45 28.77
CA ALA A 97 4.65 18.04 28.39
C ALA A 97 4.03 18.93 27.27
N THR A 98 4.87 19.42 26.36
CA THR A 98 4.45 20.29 25.26
C THR A 98 3.84 19.46 24.13
N MET A 99 2.63 19.79 23.69
CA MET A 99 2.03 19.20 22.49
C MET A 99 2.76 19.72 21.25
N VAL A 100 3.31 18.81 20.44
CA VAL A 100 4.07 19.12 19.22
C VAL A 100 3.31 18.80 17.95
N GLY A 101 2.20 18.07 18.04
CA GLY A 101 1.35 17.71 16.91
C GLY A 101 0.43 16.54 17.23
N THR A 102 -0.16 15.97 16.20
CA THR A 102 -1.01 14.78 16.30
C THR A 102 -0.56 13.72 15.32
N ILE A 103 -0.86 12.46 15.63
CA ILE A 103 -0.65 11.31 14.76
C ILE A 103 -1.91 10.44 14.75
N ASN A 104 -2.13 9.74 13.63
CA ASN A 104 -3.27 8.84 13.49
C ASN A 104 -3.22 7.70 14.53
N GLU A 105 -4.39 7.21 14.96
CA GLU A 105 -4.51 6.14 15.95
C GLU A 105 -3.85 4.83 15.51
N ASP A 106 -3.91 4.49 14.21
CA ASP A 106 -3.33 3.24 13.72
C ASP A 106 -1.81 3.30 13.85
N PHE A 107 -1.18 4.42 13.46
CA PHE A 107 0.25 4.65 13.69
C PHE A 107 0.62 4.59 15.17
N ALA A 108 -0.16 5.26 16.02
CA ALA A 108 0.10 5.30 17.46
C ALA A 108 0.01 3.92 18.12
N VAL A 109 -0.98 3.10 17.73
CA VAL A 109 -1.20 1.77 18.33
C VAL A 109 -0.19 0.73 17.85
N GLU A 110 0.28 0.86 16.60
CA GLU A 110 1.29 -0.03 16.02
C GLU A 110 2.72 0.32 16.42
N SER A 111 2.95 1.51 16.96
CA SER A 111 4.26 1.95 17.41
C SER A 111 4.62 1.43 18.81
N LEU A 112 5.91 1.22 19.05
CA LEU A 112 6.44 0.75 20.32
C LEU A 112 7.33 1.80 20.98
N ALA A 113 7.53 1.65 22.30
CA ALA A 113 8.52 2.45 23.03
C ALA A 113 9.92 2.21 22.45
N GLY A 114 10.67 3.28 22.22
CA GLY A 114 11.99 3.27 21.57
C GLY A 114 11.96 3.55 20.07
N ASP A 115 10.81 3.45 19.42
CA ASP A 115 10.68 3.80 18.00
C ASP A 115 10.95 5.29 17.78
N ILE A 116 11.58 5.59 16.65
CA ILE A 116 11.83 6.96 16.21
C ILE A 116 11.00 7.23 14.97
N PHE A 117 10.27 8.33 14.97
CA PHE A 117 9.52 8.81 13.82
C PHE A 117 9.77 10.30 13.60
N GLN A 118 9.46 10.80 12.43
CA GLN A 118 9.61 12.20 12.08
C GLN A 118 8.24 12.87 12.03
N LEU A 119 8.11 14.00 12.73
CA LEU A 119 6.93 14.87 12.66
C LEU A 119 7.40 16.28 12.30
N GLY A 120 7.00 16.76 11.11
CA GLY A 120 7.60 17.94 10.52
C GLY A 120 9.09 17.71 10.22
N ASN A 121 9.94 18.61 10.69
CA ASN A 121 11.40 18.53 10.49
C ASN A 121 12.18 17.98 11.69
N VAL A 122 11.48 17.45 12.69
CA VAL A 122 12.09 16.97 13.93
C VAL A 122 11.81 15.47 14.10
N SER A 123 12.85 14.74 14.51
CA SER A 123 12.75 13.32 14.87
C SER A 123 12.44 13.18 16.35
N TYR A 124 11.45 12.35 16.66
CA TYR A 124 11.02 12.06 18.01
C TYR A 124 11.14 10.57 18.32
N ARG A 125 11.65 10.27 19.53
CA ARG A 125 11.65 8.89 20.08
C ARG A 125 10.43 8.67 20.95
N ILE A 126 9.70 7.59 20.71
CA ILE A 126 8.54 7.21 21.52
C ILE A 126 9.01 6.69 22.87
N LEU A 127 8.56 7.32 23.94
CA LEU A 127 8.76 6.86 25.31
C LEU A 127 7.67 5.87 25.72
N ARG A 128 6.41 6.20 25.43
CA ARG A 128 5.25 5.34 25.69
C ARG A 128 4.01 5.83 24.94
N VAL A 129 3.14 4.89 24.64
CA VAL A 129 1.81 5.15 24.08
C VAL A 129 0.77 5.06 25.22
N GLU A 130 0.02 6.14 25.42
CA GLU A 130 -1.07 6.25 26.40
C GLU A 130 -2.40 6.42 25.66
N ARG A 131 -3.50 6.36 26.39
CA ARG A 131 -4.82 6.58 25.79
C ARG A 131 -4.94 8.01 25.22
N GLY A 132 -4.98 8.11 23.89
CA GLY A 132 -5.09 9.37 23.14
C GLY A 132 -3.82 10.23 23.15
N ARG A 133 -2.68 9.70 23.60
CA ARG A 133 -1.40 10.41 23.64
C ARG A 133 -0.22 9.52 23.38
N VAL A 134 0.78 10.06 22.68
CA VAL A 134 2.09 9.43 22.51
C VAL A 134 3.12 10.36 23.16
N ARG A 135 3.78 9.88 24.20
CA ARG A 135 4.84 10.64 24.86
C ARG A 135 6.16 10.38 24.19
N VAL A 136 6.84 11.46 23.87
CA VAL A 136 8.07 11.42 23.09
C VAL A 136 9.18 12.25 23.72
N GLU A 137 10.41 11.98 23.33
CA GLU A 137 11.57 12.83 23.54
C GLU A 137 12.16 13.26 22.20
N ASP A 138 12.94 14.33 22.18
CA ASP A 138 13.70 14.73 21.00
C ASP A 138 14.77 13.67 20.70
N ALA A 139 14.72 13.09 19.51
CA ALA A 139 15.68 12.09 19.07
C ALA A 139 16.99 12.70 18.51
N GLN A 140 17.17 14.02 18.60
CA GLN A 140 18.38 14.76 18.23
C GLN A 140 18.85 14.46 16.79
N GLY A 141 17.92 14.40 15.87
CA GLY A 141 18.19 14.12 14.46
C GLY A 141 18.50 12.65 14.15
N ALA A 142 18.31 11.74 15.11
CA ALA A 142 18.44 10.32 14.83
C ALA A 142 17.45 9.90 13.72
N PRO A 143 17.87 9.00 12.80
CA PRO A 143 17.02 8.58 11.70
C PRO A 143 15.79 7.83 12.23
N PRO A 144 14.64 7.98 11.59
CA PRO A 144 13.45 7.23 11.95
C PRO A 144 13.67 5.72 11.83
N THR A 145 13.13 4.97 12.78
CA THR A 145 13.25 3.50 12.82
C THR A 145 11.99 2.80 12.31
N ILE A 146 10.90 3.56 12.10
CA ILE A 146 9.65 3.07 11.58
C ILE A 146 9.22 3.92 10.38
N PRO A 147 8.58 3.33 9.37
CA PRO A 147 8.03 4.09 8.27
C PRO A 147 6.91 5.02 8.78
N PHE A 148 6.86 6.22 8.22
CA PHE A 148 5.77 7.14 8.53
C PHE A 148 4.51 6.69 7.81
N TRP A 149 3.45 6.43 8.56
CA TRP A 149 2.15 6.11 7.99
C TRP A 149 1.45 7.42 7.56
N LEU A 150 1.26 7.58 6.25
CA LEU A 150 0.68 8.81 5.69
C LEU A 150 -0.85 8.81 5.70
N GLY A 151 -1.49 7.70 6.04
CA GLY A 151 -2.93 7.53 5.83
C GLY A 151 -3.30 7.43 4.34
N GLU A 152 -4.59 7.37 4.07
CA GLU A 152 -5.11 7.37 2.71
C GLU A 152 -5.37 8.81 2.25
N ALA A 153 -4.34 9.48 1.71
CA ALA A 153 -4.53 10.73 1.01
C ALA A 153 -5.10 10.45 -0.39
N PRO A 154 -5.88 11.38 -0.96
CA PRO A 154 -6.29 11.29 -2.36
C PRO A 154 -5.08 11.17 -3.27
N GLY A 155 -5.09 10.17 -4.16
CA GLY A 155 -4.06 9.99 -5.17
C GLY A 155 -4.18 11.01 -6.31
N ARG A 156 -3.18 11.02 -7.18
CA ARG A 156 -3.24 11.76 -8.44
C ARG A 156 -4.33 11.15 -9.33
N THR A 157 -5.14 12.00 -9.99
CA THR A 157 -6.17 11.50 -10.89
C THR A 157 -5.59 10.88 -12.15
N ASP A 158 -6.34 10.03 -12.82
CA ASP A 158 -5.94 9.41 -14.08
C ASP A 158 -5.63 10.46 -15.15
N GLU A 159 -6.45 11.53 -15.25
CA GLU A 159 -6.22 12.60 -16.22
C GLU A 159 -4.90 13.34 -16.00
N LEU A 160 -4.51 13.52 -14.73
CA LEU A 160 -3.22 14.13 -14.41
C LEU A 160 -2.07 13.15 -14.71
N SER A 161 -2.25 11.87 -14.44
CA SER A 161 -1.28 10.81 -14.79
C SER A 161 -1.05 10.75 -16.31
N HIS A 162 -2.14 10.77 -17.09
CA HIS A 162 -2.07 10.87 -18.55
C HIS A 162 -1.34 12.14 -19.03
N SER A 163 -1.59 13.27 -18.37
CA SER A 163 -0.93 14.54 -18.73
C SER A 163 0.56 14.52 -18.43
N VAL A 164 0.96 13.93 -17.30
CA VAL A 164 2.38 13.73 -16.95
C VAL A 164 3.05 12.78 -17.95
N SER A 165 2.40 11.68 -18.30
CA SER A 165 2.91 10.73 -19.31
C SER A 165 3.14 11.41 -20.65
N ARG A 166 2.15 12.16 -21.17
CA ARG A 166 2.30 12.90 -22.43
C ARG A 166 3.42 13.94 -22.37
N LEU A 167 3.56 14.65 -21.25
CA LEU A 167 4.67 15.60 -21.10
C LEU A 167 6.03 14.88 -21.18
N ARG A 168 6.15 13.70 -20.56
CA ARG A 168 7.38 12.89 -20.62
C ARG A 168 7.65 12.39 -22.05
N GLU A 169 6.63 12.00 -22.81
CA GLU A 169 6.74 11.63 -24.24
C GLU A 169 7.22 12.81 -25.09
N ASP A 170 6.60 13.98 -24.90
CA ASP A 170 7.01 15.21 -25.58
C ASP A 170 8.47 15.57 -25.28
N VAL A 171 8.87 15.50 -23.99
CA VAL A 171 10.25 15.76 -23.56
C VAL A 171 11.20 14.70 -24.13
N ALA A 172 10.83 13.40 -24.10
CA ALA A 172 11.65 12.34 -24.67
C ALA A 172 11.98 12.59 -26.15
N THR A 173 10.97 13.01 -26.92
CA THR A 173 11.14 13.38 -28.33
C THR A 173 12.01 14.62 -28.51
N LYS A 174 11.81 15.65 -27.66
CA LYS A 174 12.59 16.88 -27.73
C LYS A 174 14.05 16.70 -27.33
N LEU A 175 14.33 15.78 -26.40
CA LEU A 175 15.71 15.46 -26.02
C LEU A 175 16.54 14.88 -27.18
N ASP A 176 15.91 14.31 -28.20
CA ASP A 176 16.60 13.86 -29.40
C ASP A 176 17.11 15.05 -30.25
N ASP A 177 16.46 16.22 -30.14
CA ASP A 177 16.90 17.49 -30.72
C ASP A 177 18.03 18.19 -29.89
N GLY A 178 18.25 17.70 -28.67
CA GLY A 178 19.27 18.18 -27.73
C GLY A 178 18.73 18.97 -26.53
N LEU A 179 19.52 18.98 -25.46
CA LEU A 179 19.13 19.54 -24.16
C LEU A 179 18.79 21.04 -24.22
N THR A 180 19.54 21.81 -24.99
CA THR A 180 19.32 23.27 -25.15
C THR A 180 17.99 23.56 -25.82
N GLU A 181 17.63 22.81 -26.87
CA GLU A 181 16.35 22.96 -27.58
C GLU A 181 15.18 22.52 -26.70
N THR A 182 15.34 21.44 -25.96
CA THR A 182 14.35 20.94 -24.97
C THR A 182 14.07 22.03 -23.91
N THR A 183 15.13 22.60 -23.34
CA THR A 183 15.00 23.69 -22.34
C THR A 183 14.25 24.89 -22.91
N ALA A 184 14.63 25.32 -24.12
CA ALA A 184 13.99 26.45 -24.78
C ALA A 184 12.51 26.18 -25.11
N TRP A 185 12.17 24.96 -25.51
CA TRP A 185 10.78 24.53 -25.75
C TRP A 185 9.96 24.50 -24.45
N LEU A 186 10.50 23.94 -23.34
CA LEU A 186 9.84 23.92 -22.04
C LEU A 186 9.57 25.35 -21.51
N ASP A 187 10.49 26.28 -21.72
CA ASP A 187 10.32 27.67 -21.33
C ASP A 187 9.25 28.38 -22.19
N ARG A 188 9.41 28.37 -23.53
CA ARG A 188 8.58 29.14 -24.44
C ARG A 188 7.18 28.56 -24.65
N ASP A 189 7.10 27.22 -24.88
CA ASP A 189 5.88 26.58 -25.33
C ASP A 189 5.06 26.00 -24.17
N ARG A 190 5.71 25.68 -23.06
CA ARG A 190 5.07 25.17 -21.85
C ARG A 190 5.04 26.17 -20.68
N GLY A 191 5.80 27.25 -20.77
CA GLY A 191 5.72 28.37 -19.83
C GLY A 191 6.32 28.10 -18.45
N PHE A 192 7.28 27.15 -18.31
CA PHE A 192 7.88 26.82 -17.02
C PHE A 192 8.83 27.88 -16.48
N GLY A 193 9.33 28.80 -17.31
CA GLY A 193 10.44 29.70 -17.00
C GLY A 193 11.80 29.02 -17.11
N GLU A 194 12.84 29.79 -17.48
CA GLU A 194 14.14 29.24 -17.87
C GLU A 194 14.77 28.33 -16.81
N ALA A 195 14.72 28.72 -15.52
CA ALA A 195 15.36 27.95 -14.44
C ALA A 195 14.65 26.60 -14.22
N ALA A 196 13.32 26.57 -14.19
CA ALA A 196 12.55 25.35 -14.03
C ALA A 196 12.64 24.47 -15.29
N ALA A 197 12.59 25.07 -16.48
CA ALA A 197 12.75 24.35 -17.75
C ALA A 197 14.09 23.61 -17.83
N ARG A 198 15.17 24.25 -17.38
CA ARG A 198 16.51 23.65 -17.31
C ARG A 198 16.53 22.45 -16.35
N GLN A 199 16.03 22.64 -15.12
CA GLN A 199 15.98 21.56 -14.13
C GLN A 199 15.18 20.35 -14.62
N ILE A 200 14.02 20.58 -15.24
CA ILE A 200 13.18 19.51 -15.82
C ILE A 200 13.96 18.79 -16.94
N ALA A 201 14.57 19.55 -17.85
CA ALA A 201 15.32 18.98 -18.98
C ALA A 201 16.53 18.17 -18.51
N ASP A 202 17.34 18.70 -17.57
CA ASP A 202 18.51 18.00 -17.01
C ASP A 202 18.09 16.72 -16.28
N TYR A 203 17.07 16.79 -15.44
CA TYR A 203 16.54 15.66 -14.67
C TYR A 203 16.03 14.53 -15.57
N LEU A 204 15.18 14.86 -16.56
CA LEU A 204 14.64 13.86 -17.47
C LEU A 204 15.68 13.34 -18.46
N ALA A 205 16.65 14.17 -18.89
CA ALA A 205 17.76 13.71 -19.71
C ALA A 205 18.64 12.69 -18.96
N GLY A 206 18.96 12.97 -17.69
CA GLY A 206 19.68 12.02 -16.83
C GLY A 206 18.91 10.71 -16.65
N ALA A 207 17.59 10.79 -16.42
CA ALA A 207 16.75 9.61 -16.33
C ALA A 207 16.71 8.77 -17.63
N LYS A 208 16.54 9.46 -18.80
CA LYS A 208 16.58 8.79 -20.13
C LYS A 208 17.93 8.13 -20.38
N ALA A 209 19.03 8.78 -19.98
CA ALA A 209 20.38 8.22 -20.16
C ALA A 209 20.59 6.95 -19.31
N ALA A 210 20.12 6.94 -18.06
CA ALA A 210 20.24 5.79 -17.16
C ALA A 210 19.34 4.63 -17.58
N LEU A 211 18.05 4.90 -17.83
CA LEU A 211 17.04 3.88 -18.09
C LEU A 211 16.93 3.46 -19.56
N GLY A 212 17.41 4.30 -20.47
CA GLY A 212 17.25 4.14 -21.93
C GLY A 212 15.91 4.67 -22.45
N VAL A 213 14.94 4.91 -21.60
CA VAL A 213 13.61 5.46 -21.90
C VAL A 213 13.16 6.41 -20.81
N LEU A 214 12.16 7.25 -21.10
CA LEU A 214 11.40 7.94 -20.05
C LEU A 214 10.12 7.17 -19.77
N PRO A 215 9.82 6.82 -18.51
CA PRO A 215 8.62 6.08 -18.19
C PRO A 215 7.33 6.86 -18.54
N THR A 216 6.47 6.23 -19.33
CA THR A 216 5.17 6.72 -19.79
C THR A 216 4.10 5.64 -19.60
N GLU A 217 2.87 5.86 -20.04
CA GLU A 217 1.81 4.85 -19.96
C GLU A 217 2.02 3.67 -20.91
N THR A 218 2.73 3.89 -22.01
CA THR A 218 2.99 2.86 -23.02
C THR A 218 4.41 2.29 -22.97
N GLU A 219 5.31 2.95 -22.25
CA GLU A 219 6.70 2.55 -22.12
C GLU A 219 7.13 2.69 -20.66
N LEU A 220 7.16 1.57 -19.96
CA LEU A 220 7.58 1.51 -18.57
C LEU A 220 9.07 1.18 -18.46
N ALA A 221 9.67 1.43 -17.31
CA ALA A 221 11.05 1.03 -17.04
C ALA A 221 11.13 0.23 -15.74
N MET A 222 11.99 -0.77 -15.73
CA MET A 222 12.43 -1.47 -14.51
C MET A 222 13.91 -1.27 -14.33
N GLU A 223 14.33 -0.93 -13.13
CA GLU A 223 15.75 -0.93 -12.77
C GLU A 223 15.99 -1.77 -11.53
N ARG A 224 17.13 -2.43 -11.50
CA ARG A 224 17.62 -3.18 -10.36
C ARG A 224 19.03 -2.73 -10.03
N PHE A 225 19.27 -2.51 -8.75
CA PHE A 225 20.59 -2.17 -8.22
C PHE A 225 20.72 -2.70 -6.80
N PHE A 226 21.94 -2.67 -6.24
CA PHE A 226 22.20 -3.04 -4.87
C PHE A 226 22.48 -1.79 -4.06
N ASP A 227 21.83 -1.67 -2.90
CA ASP A 227 22.07 -0.57 -1.98
C ASP A 227 23.40 -0.79 -1.19
N GLU A 228 23.81 0.21 -0.41
CA GLU A 228 25.03 0.17 0.38
C GLU A 228 25.06 -0.98 1.41
N SER A 229 23.92 -1.53 1.79
CA SER A 229 23.82 -2.69 2.70
C SER A 229 23.91 -4.02 1.95
N GLY A 230 24.01 -3.99 0.63
CA GLY A 230 23.96 -5.14 -0.26
C GLY A 230 22.54 -5.64 -0.53
N GLY A 231 21.50 -4.95 -0.05
CA GLY A 231 20.10 -5.26 -0.35
C GLY A 231 19.76 -4.98 -1.82
N MET A 232 19.05 -5.91 -2.46
CA MET A 232 18.58 -5.73 -3.84
C MET A 232 17.36 -4.82 -3.85
N GLN A 233 17.42 -3.74 -4.63
CA GLN A 233 16.31 -2.84 -4.90
C GLN A 233 15.84 -3.04 -6.33
N LEU A 234 14.56 -3.34 -6.49
CA LEU A 234 13.88 -3.39 -7.78
C LEU A 234 12.85 -2.27 -7.83
N ILE A 235 13.03 -1.34 -8.75
CA ILE A 235 12.11 -0.22 -8.97
C ILE A 235 11.41 -0.41 -10.31
N ILE A 236 10.09 -0.37 -10.30
CA ILE A 236 9.27 -0.35 -11.51
C ILE A 236 8.74 1.07 -11.66
N HIS A 237 9.23 1.81 -12.64
CA HIS A 237 8.75 3.14 -12.97
C HIS A 237 7.47 3.02 -13.80
N SER A 238 6.35 3.37 -13.16
CA SER A 238 5.00 3.27 -13.68
C SER A 238 4.22 4.53 -13.31
N PRO A 239 4.08 5.50 -14.21
CA PRO A 239 3.37 6.75 -13.93
C PRO A 239 1.83 6.61 -14.01
N LEU A 240 1.30 5.44 -13.70
CA LEU A 240 -0.12 5.09 -13.80
C LEU A 240 -0.93 5.49 -12.57
N GLY A 241 -0.30 6.11 -11.57
CA GLY A 241 -0.95 6.50 -10.33
C GLY A 241 -0.84 5.47 -9.22
N SER A 242 -0.97 5.94 -7.98
CA SER A 242 -0.76 5.11 -6.79
C SER A 242 -1.76 3.97 -6.65
N ALA A 243 -2.99 4.10 -7.15
CA ALA A 243 -4.02 3.08 -7.05
C ALA A 243 -3.66 1.83 -7.87
N VAL A 244 -3.23 2.00 -9.12
CA VAL A 244 -2.74 0.91 -9.98
C VAL A 244 -1.44 0.34 -9.43
N ASN A 245 -0.51 1.21 -9.04
CA ASN A 245 0.80 0.79 -8.55
C ASN A 245 0.72 0.00 -7.23
N ARG A 246 -0.20 0.35 -6.31
CA ARG A 246 -0.47 -0.46 -5.10
C ARG A 246 -1.00 -1.84 -5.46
N ALA A 247 -1.97 -1.92 -6.36
CA ALA A 247 -2.53 -3.20 -6.80
C ALA A 247 -1.45 -4.09 -7.42
N TRP A 248 -0.63 -3.52 -8.30
CA TRP A 248 0.44 -4.25 -8.97
C TRP A 248 1.54 -4.67 -8.00
N GLY A 249 2.03 -3.75 -7.16
CA GLY A 249 3.07 -4.03 -6.16
C GLY A 249 2.66 -5.12 -5.18
N LEU A 250 1.42 -5.06 -4.67
CA LEU A 250 0.90 -6.06 -3.73
C LEU A 250 0.75 -7.45 -4.39
N ALA A 251 0.24 -7.49 -5.63
CA ALA A 251 0.10 -8.73 -6.38
C ALA A 251 1.47 -9.34 -6.76
N LEU A 252 2.43 -8.51 -7.19
CA LEU A 252 3.81 -8.95 -7.47
C LEU A 252 4.47 -9.52 -6.20
N ARG A 253 4.37 -8.82 -5.07
CA ARG A 253 4.89 -9.31 -3.81
C ARG A 253 4.38 -10.72 -3.50
N LYS A 254 3.08 -10.95 -3.62
CA LYS A 254 2.49 -12.28 -3.38
C LYS A 254 3.06 -13.34 -4.34
N ARG A 255 3.29 -12.97 -5.59
CA ARG A 255 3.90 -13.87 -6.58
C ARG A 255 5.35 -14.19 -6.23
N PHE A 256 6.16 -13.21 -5.90
CA PHE A 256 7.54 -13.43 -5.46
C PHE A 256 7.61 -14.34 -4.24
N CYS A 257 6.79 -14.10 -3.20
CA CYS A 257 6.74 -14.96 -2.03
C CYS A 257 6.34 -16.40 -2.37
N ARG A 258 5.35 -16.60 -3.25
CA ARG A 258 4.87 -17.95 -3.60
C ARG A 258 5.81 -18.71 -4.55
N THR A 259 6.42 -18.00 -5.50
CA THR A 259 7.24 -18.64 -6.54
C THR A 259 8.65 -18.94 -6.05
N PHE A 260 9.22 -18.04 -5.26
CA PHE A 260 10.62 -18.08 -4.87
C PHE A 260 10.85 -18.21 -3.37
N ASN A 261 9.79 -18.20 -2.58
CA ASN A 261 9.85 -18.14 -1.11
C ASN A 261 10.71 -16.97 -0.60
N PHE A 262 10.62 -15.82 -1.28
CA PHE A 262 11.37 -14.61 -0.92
C PHE A 262 10.56 -13.79 0.08
N GLU A 263 11.21 -13.35 1.12
CA GLU A 263 10.74 -12.26 1.95
C GLU A 263 11.15 -10.96 1.27
N LEU A 264 10.17 -10.13 0.94
CA LEU A 264 10.40 -8.84 0.32
C LEU A 264 9.38 -7.83 0.83
N GLN A 265 9.78 -6.59 0.83
CA GLN A 265 8.89 -5.48 1.10
C GLN A 265 8.50 -4.80 -0.20
N ALA A 266 7.25 -4.37 -0.26
CA ALA A 266 6.71 -3.66 -1.39
C ALA A 266 6.16 -2.30 -0.95
N ALA A 267 6.44 -1.26 -1.72
CA ALA A 267 5.86 0.06 -1.57
C ALA A 267 5.44 0.59 -2.93
N ALA A 268 4.48 1.50 -2.96
CA ALA A 268 4.01 2.12 -4.19
C ALA A 268 3.83 3.62 -4.03
N THR A 269 4.18 4.35 -5.08
CA THR A 269 3.98 5.79 -5.21
C THR A 269 3.14 6.08 -6.45
N GLU A 270 2.92 7.35 -6.76
CA GLU A 270 2.22 7.75 -8.00
C GLU A 270 2.97 7.33 -9.27
N ASP A 271 4.29 7.23 -9.21
CA ASP A 271 5.15 7.04 -10.38
C ASP A 271 6.00 5.77 -10.33
N ALA A 272 5.96 5.01 -9.23
CA ALA A 272 6.82 3.84 -9.09
C ALA A 272 6.30 2.80 -8.08
N ILE A 273 6.77 1.57 -8.28
CA ILE A 273 6.68 0.46 -7.32
C ILE A 273 8.10 0.14 -6.88
N ILE A 274 8.31 -0.01 -5.59
CA ILE A 274 9.59 -0.35 -4.98
C ILE A 274 9.45 -1.75 -4.39
N LEU A 275 10.35 -2.65 -4.75
CA LEU A 275 10.46 -3.99 -4.18
C LEU A 275 11.87 -4.13 -3.59
N SER A 276 11.95 -4.23 -2.26
CA SER A 276 13.21 -4.44 -1.55
C SER A 276 13.36 -5.92 -1.21
N LEU A 277 14.43 -6.54 -1.70
CA LEU A 277 14.71 -7.97 -1.54
C LEU A 277 16.00 -8.17 -0.76
N SER A 278 16.11 -9.30 -0.05
CA SER A 278 17.34 -9.70 0.59
C SER A 278 18.41 -10.17 -0.43
N THR A 279 19.67 -10.20 -0.03
CA THR A 279 20.86 -10.40 -0.86
C THR A 279 20.98 -11.72 -1.61
N SER A 280 20.15 -12.71 -1.30
CA SER A 280 20.39 -14.12 -1.70
C SER A 280 19.63 -14.57 -2.96
N HIS A 281 19.04 -13.63 -3.70
CA HIS A 281 18.11 -14.02 -4.77
C HIS A 281 18.56 -13.52 -6.13
N SER A 282 18.59 -14.42 -7.12
CA SER A 282 18.90 -14.11 -8.50
C SER A 282 17.74 -14.55 -9.40
N PHE A 283 17.27 -13.65 -10.26
CA PHE A 283 16.26 -13.90 -11.28
C PHE A 283 16.50 -12.98 -12.48
N PRO A 284 16.12 -13.40 -13.70
CA PRO A 284 16.16 -12.51 -14.86
C PRO A 284 15.20 -11.32 -14.65
N LEU A 285 15.70 -10.10 -14.83
CA LEU A 285 14.89 -8.90 -14.57
C LEU A 285 13.70 -8.80 -15.55
N ASP A 286 13.91 -9.18 -16.80
CA ASP A 286 12.87 -9.16 -17.83
C ASP A 286 11.68 -10.08 -17.51
N ASP A 287 11.90 -11.17 -16.75
CA ASP A 287 10.84 -12.12 -16.39
C ASP A 287 9.81 -11.51 -15.43
N VAL A 288 10.17 -10.48 -14.67
CA VAL A 288 9.29 -9.83 -13.68
C VAL A 288 8.00 -9.33 -14.33
N ALA A 289 8.08 -8.81 -15.56
CA ALA A 289 6.93 -8.36 -16.32
C ALA A 289 5.89 -9.47 -16.58
N HIS A 290 6.33 -10.73 -16.54
CA HIS A 290 5.53 -11.91 -16.86
C HIS A 290 5.06 -12.70 -15.61
N TYR A 291 5.40 -12.25 -14.41
CA TYR A 291 5.00 -12.95 -13.17
C TYR A 291 3.51 -12.83 -12.84
N LEU A 292 2.82 -11.87 -13.41
CA LEU A 292 1.37 -11.71 -13.30
C LEU A 292 0.73 -11.77 -14.67
N HIS A 293 -0.45 -12.38 -14.74
CA HIS A 293 -1.28 -12.45 -15.93
C HIS A 293 -2.64 -11.81 -15.66
N SER A 294 -3.20 -11.14 -16.66
CA SER A 294 -4.46 -10.41 -16.57
C SER A 294 -5.63 -11.26 -16.08
N ASN A 295 -5.65 -12.54 -16.43
CA ASN A 295 -6.71 -13.50 -16.05
C ASN A 295 -6.60 -14.05 -14.63
N THR A 296 -5.47 -13.89 -13.95
CA THR A 296 -5.26 -14.38 -12.56
C THR A 296 -4.93 -13.27 -11.58
N ALA A 297 -4.69 -12.05 -12.05
CA ALA A 297 -4.25 -10.93 -11.23
C ALA A 297 -5.23 -10.61 -10.11
N ARG A 298 -6.53 -10.64 -10.39
CA ARG A 298 -7.60 -10.37 -9.41
C ARG A 298 -7.57 -11.36 -8.25
N GLU A 299 -7.47 -12.65 -8.52
CA GLU A 299 -7.42 -13.69 -7.49
C GLU A 299 -6.15 -13.57 -6.64
N VAL A 300 -5.01 -13.36 -7.30
CA VAL A 300 -3.73 -13.14 -6.61
C VAL A 300 -3.79 -11.90 -5.73
N LEU A 301 -4.35 -10.81 -6.24
CA LEU A 301 -4.48 -9.55 -5.49
C LEU A 301 -5.42 -9.70 -4.30
N ILE A 302 -6.55 -10.39 -4.44
CA ILE A 302 -7.46 -10.66 -3.31
C ILE A 302 -6.73 -11.41 -2.20
N GLN A 303 -6.01 -12.49 -2.53
CA GLN A 303 -5.26 -13.26 -1.52
C GLN A 303 -4.09 -12.46 -0.92
N ALA A 304 -3.48 -11.55 -1.68
CA ALA A 304 -2.45 -10.65 -1.17
C ALA A 304 -3.03 -9.60 -0.22
N LEU A 305 -4.19 -9.04 -0.58
CA LEU A 305 -4.91 -8.04 0.19
C LEU A 305 -5.29 -8.52 1.59
N LEU A 306 -5.63 -9.80 1.74
CA LEU A 306 -5.97 -10.39 3.04
C LEU A 306 -4.80 -10.33 4.04
N ASP A 307 -3.56 -10.21 3.56
CA ASP A 307 -2.36 -10.03 4.39
C ASP A 307 -1.96 -8.55 4.55
N ALA A 308 -2.70 -7.63 3.93
CA ALA A 308 -2.38 -6.20 3.98
C ALA A 308 -3.16 -5.47 5.09
N PRO A 309 -2.53 -4.50 5.79
CA PRO A 309 -3.19 -3.70 6.84
C PRO A 309 -4.46 -3.00 6.35
N MET A 310 -4.48 -2.63 5.08
CA MET A 310 -5.62 -1.98 4.40
C MET A 310 -6.93 -2.75 4.59
N PHE A 311 -6.90 -4.09 4.54
CA PHE A 311 -8.11 -4.90 4.72
C PHE A 311 -8.72 -4.69 6.12
N GLY A 312 -7.90 -4.71 7.17
CA GLY A 312 -8.35 -4.53 8.55
C GLY A 312 -8.94 -3.13 8.80
N VAL A 313 -8.35 -2.10 8.20
CA VAL A 313 -8.85 -0.71 8.28
C VAL A 313 -10.21 -0.59 7.60
N ARG A 314 -10.33 -1.04 6.36
CA ARG A 314 -11.59 -1.02 5.58
C ARG A 314 -12.68 -1.89 6.21
N TRP A 315 -12.30 -3.06 6.73
CA TRP A 315 -13.20 -3.90 7.50
C TRP A 315 -13.83 -3.16 8.67
N ARG A 316 -13.02 -2.46 9.48
CA ARG A 316 -13.50 -1.71 10.63
C ARG A 316 -14.43 -0.57 10.22
N TRP A 317 -14.15 0.12 9.11
CA TRP A 317 -15.01 1.16 8.57
C TRP A 317 -16.36 0.61 8.13
N ASN A 318 -16.36 -0.48 7.38
CA ASN A 318 -17.58 -1.13 6.91
C ASN A 318 -18.40 -1.70 8.06
N ALA A 319 -17.77 -2.34 9.02
CA ALA A 319 -18.44 -2.84 10.22
C ALA A 319 -19.06 -1.69 11.04
N THR A 320 -18.43 -0.53 11.10
CA THR A 320 -19.00 0.66 11.76
C THR A 320 -20.13 1.26 10.93
N ALA A 321 -19.96 1.42 9.62
CA ALA A 321 -21.01 1.93 8.74
C ALA A 321 -22.24 1.03 8.68
N SER A 322 -22.08 -0.28 8.84
CA SER A 322 -23.17 -1.25 8.90
C SER A 322 -23.85 -1.35 10.28
N LEU A 323 -23.39 -0.60 11.28
CA LEU A 323 -23.81 -0.68 12.70
C LEU A 323 -23.42 -2.00 13.41
N ALA A 324 -22.62 -2.87 12.79
CA ALA A 324 -22.07 -4.04 13.46
C ALA A 324 -21.12 -3.65 14.61
N LEU A 325 -20.44 -2.52 14.47
CA LEU A 325 -19.63 -1.84 15.48
C LEU A 325 -20.25 -0.47 15.82
N PRO A 326 -21.15 -0.38 16.83
CA PRO A 326 -21.73 0.90 17.19
C PRO A 326 -20.69 1.89 17.72
N ARG A 327 -20.81 3.17 17.30
CA ARG A 327 -19.94 4.27 17.78
C ARG A 327 -20.20 4.66 19.23
N PHE A 328 -21.44 4.44 19.69
CA PHE A 328 -21.87 4.73 21.05
C PHE A 328 -22.42 3.50 21.72
N GLN A 329 -22.11 3.32 23.00
CA GLN A 329 -22.63 2.24 23.84
C GLN A 329 -22.85 2.77 25.27
N GLY A 330 -24.02 2.55 25.83
CA GLY A 330 -24.34 3.01 27.18
C GLY A 330 -24.29 4.54 27.36
N GLY A 331 -24.59 5.30 26.28
CA GLY A 331 -24.57 6.79 26.33
C GLY A 331 -23.19 7.41 26.13
N SER A 332 -22.14 6.61 25.98
CA SER A 332 -20.76 7.11 25.79
C SER A 332 -20.19 6.65 24.45
N LYS A 333 -19.30 7.47 23.87
CA LYS A 333 -18.53 7.08 22.67
C LYS A 333 -17.61 5.90 22.99
N VAL A 334 -17.62 4.88 22.15
CA VAL A 334 -16.74 3.72 22.29
C VAL A 334 -15.30 4.17 22.04
N PRO A 335 -14.35 3.91 22.96
CA PRO A 335 -12.94 4.25 22.73
C PRO A 335 -12.36 3.56 21.50
N PRO A 336 -11.47 4.22 20.72
CA PRO A 336 -10.89 3.68 19.49
C PRO A 336 -10.24 2.31 19.66
N GLN A 337 -9.45 2.09 20.70
CA GLN A 337 -8.84 0.80 20.99
C GLN A 337 -9.87 -0.32 21.19
N LEU A 338 -10.98 -0.01 21.88
CA LEU A 338 -12.06 -0.98 22.07
C LEU A 338 -12.84 -1.22 20.78
N GLN A 339 -12.95 -0.21 19.92
CA GLN A 339 -13.55 -0.34 18.59
C GLN A 339 -12.70 -1.27 17.73
N ARG A 340 -11.37 -1.13 17.76
CA ARG A 340 -10.42 -2.00 17.07
C ARG A 340 -10.54 -3.45 17.53
N MET A 341 -10.44 -3.72 18.84
CA MET A 341 -10.63 -5.07 19.41
C MET A 341 -11.95 -5.72 19.00
N LYS A 342 -13.06 -4.95 19.06
CA LYS A 342 -14.36 -5.47 18.64
C LYS A 342 -14.44 -5.74 17.14
N GLY A 343 -13.69 -4.98 16.33
CA GLY A 343 -13.56 -5.20 14.89
C GLY A 343 -12.86 -6.50 14.57
N GLU A 344 -11.78 -6.80 15.29
CA GLU A 344 -11.04 -8.07 15.19
C GLU A 344 -11.87 -9.26 15.67
N ASP A 345 -12.57 -9.14 16.81
CA ASP A 345 -13.49 -10.18 17.29
C ASP A 345 -14.61 -10.47 16.29
N LEU A 346 -15.13 -9.42 15.65
CA LEU A 346 -16.14 -9.55 14.60
C LEU A 346 -15.58 -10.22 13.35
N LEU A 347 -14.37 -9.84 12.95
CA LEU A 347 -13.66 -10.44 11.83
C LEU A 347 -13.44 -11.94 12.07
N ALA A 348 -12.96 -12.32 13.25
CA ALA A 348 -12.78 -13.71 13.65
C ALA A 348 -14.10 -14.52 13.59
N THR A 349 -15.23 -13.87 13.85
CA THR A 349 -16.57 -14.52 13.80
C THR A 349 -17.06 -14.69 12.37
N VAL A 350 -16.86 -13.69 11.51
CA VAL A 350 -17.38 -13.63 10.13
C VAL A 350 -16.45 -14.32 9.15
N PHE A 351 -15.15 -14.15 9.34
CA PHE A 351 -14.10 -14.66 8.47
C PHE A 351 -12.99 -15.33 9.30
N PRO A 352 -13.21 -16.53 9.81
CA PRO A 352 -12.25 -17.24 10.68
C PRO A 352 -10.88 -17.43 10.06
N ASP A 353 -10.79 -17.73 8.75
CA ASP A 353 -9.52 -17.93 8.05
C ASP A 353 -8.63 -16.68 8.06
N GLN A 354 -9.22 -15.50 8.21
CA GLN A 354 -8.46 -14.24 8.24
C GLN A 354 -7.60 -14.10 9.49
N VAL A 355 -8.02 -14.70 10.60
CA VAL A 355 -7.33 -14.65 11.89
C VAL A 355 -6.68 -15.99 12.28
N ALA A 356 -6.82 -17.00 11.44
CA ALA A 356 -6.20 -18.31 11.65
C ALA A 356 -4.69 -18.23 11.37
N CYS A 357 -3.88 -19.00 12.12
CA CYS A 357 -2.47 -19.16 11.79
C CYS A 357 -2.33 -19.76 10.37
N LEU A 358 -1.45 -19.20 9.56
CA LEU A 358 -1.21 -19.63 8.18
C LEU A 358 -0.86 -21.12 8.07
N GLU A 359 -0.19 -21.67 9.08
CA GLU A 359 0.15 -23.09 9.18
C GLU A 359 -1.09 -24.02 9.20
N ASN A 360 -2.24 -23.49 9.62
CA ASN A 360 -3.50 -24.23 9.70
C ASN A 360 -4.36 -24.11 8.43
N ILE A 361 -3.93 -23.29 7.46
CA ILE A 361 -4.66 -23.03 6.22
C ILE A 361 -4.01 -23.85 5.10
N VAL A 362 -4.76 -24.79 4.55
CA VAL A 362 -4.32 -25.57 3.40
C VAL A 362 -4.74 -24.85 2.11
N GLY A 363 -3.76 -24.28 1.40
CA GLY A 363 -4.02 -23.57 0.15
C GLY A 363 -4.36 -22.10 0.36
N GLU A 364 -5.42 -21.62 -0.31
CA GLU A 364 -5.88 -20.24 -0.23
C GLU A 364 -6.96 -20.08 0.84
N ARG A 365 -7.03 -18.87 1.46
CA ARG A 365 -8.08 -18.55 2.40
C ARG A 365 -9.46 -18.63 1.73
N GLN A 366 -10.40 -19.28 2.39
CA GLN A 366 -11.78 -19.41 1.91
C GLN A 366 -12.56 -18.15 2.27
N ILE A 367 -12.90 -17.35 1.27
CA ILE A 367 -13.61 -16.08 1.45
C ILE A 367 -15.11 -16.39 1.69
N PRO A 368 -15.68 -16.00 2.84
CA PRO A 368 -17.09 -16.26 3.12
C PRO A 368 -18.00 -15.36 2.29
N ASP A 369 -19.14 -15.91 1.88
CA ASP A 369 -20.23 -15.14 1.25
C ASP A 369 -20.95 -14.30 2.33
N HIS A 370 -20.38 -13.15 2.64
CA HIS A 370 -20.90 -12.24 3.65
C HIS A 370 -20.82 -10.77 3.17
N PRO A 371 -21.92 -9.97 3.32
CA PRO A 371 -21.98 -8.60 2.79
C PRO A 371 -20.82 -7.70 3.23
N LEU A 372 -20.38 -7.81 4.49
CA LEU A 372 -19.25 -7.00 4.99
C LEU A 372 -17.93 -7.39 4.35
N VAL A 373 -17.69 -8.69 4.13
CA VAL A 373 -16.45 -9.16 3.49
C VAL A 373 -16.45 -8.73 2.03
N ALA A 374 -17.56 -8.94 1.33
CA ALA A 374 -17.70 -8.52 -0.07
C ALA A 374 -17.48 -7.00 -0.24
N GLN A 375 -18.12 -6.19 0.63
CA GLN A 375 -17.93 -4.73 0.60
C GLN A 375 -16.49 -4.33 0.93
N THR A 376 -15.87 -4.95 1.92
CA THR A 376 -14.48 -4.65 2.29
C THR A 376 -13.51 -4.95 1.16
N LEU A 377 -13.67 -6.10 0.50
CA LEU A 377 -12.88 -6.43 -0.69
C LEU A 377 -13.14 -5.44 -1.83
N TYR A 378 -14.40 -5.09 -2.06
CA TYR A 378 -14.77 -4.13 -3.09
C TYR A 378 -14.08 -2.76 -2.85
N ASP A 379 -14.18 -2.21 -1.65
CA ASP A 379 -13.57 -0.92 -1.29
C ASP A 379 -12.04 -0.95 -1.42
N CYS A 380 -11.41 -2.06 -1.03
CA CYS A 380 -9.98 -2.21 -1.20
C CYS A 380 -9.55 -2.26 -2.68
N LEU A 381 -10.31 -3.00 -3.49
CA LEU A 381 -9.97 -3.22 -4.91
C LEU A 381 -10.28 -2.03 -5.82
N HIS A 382 -11.28 -1.19 -5.45
CA HIS A 382 -11.80 -0.14 -6.33
C HIS A 382 -11.66 1.28 -5.78
N ASP A 383 -11.64 1.47 -4.43
CA ASP A 383 -11.46 2.80 -3.83
C ASP A 383 -9.98 3.06 -3.48
N ALA A 384 -9.34 2.08 -2.82
CA ALA A 384 -7.95 2.21 -2.39
C ALA A 384 -6.95 1.80 -3.49
N MET A 385 -7.38 0.91 -4.37
CA MET A 385 -6.64 0.42 -5.54
C MET A 385 -7.51 0.55 -6.79
N ASP A 386 -6.92 0.34 -7.97
CA ASP A 386 -7.62 0.21 -9.25
C ASP A 386 -7.29 -1.14 -9.88
N ILE A 387 -8.12 -2.15 -9.58
CA ILE A 387 -7.94 -3.50 -10.12
C ILE A 387 -8.22 -3.55 -11.63
N GLU A 388 -9.19 -2.78 -12.12
CA GLU A 388 -9.49 -2.70 -13.55
C GLU A 388 -8.33 -2.06 -14.31
N GLY A 389 -7.69 -1.04 -13.73
CA GLY A 389 -6.47 -0.42 -14.26
C GLY A 389 -5.32 -1.41 -14.33
N LEU A 390 -5.12 -2.21 -13.28
CA LEU A 390 -4.12 -3.28 -13.28
C LEU A 390 -4.41 -4.33 -14.35
N GLU A 391 -5.65 -4.77 -14.50
CA GLU A 391 -6.02 -5.75 -15.53
C GLU A 391 -5.84 -5.17 -16.96
N ARG A 392 -6.11 -3.87 -17.16
CA ARG A 392 -5.84 -3.18 -18.44
C ARG A 392 -4.34 -3.14 -18.73
N LEU A 393 -3.54 -2.75 -17.74
CA LEU A 393 -2.08 -2.73 -17.84
C LEU A 393 -1.53 -4.09 -18.24
N LEU A 394 -1.91 -5.16 -17.55
CA LEU A 394 -1.42 -6.50 -17.81
C LEU A 394 -1.83 -7.00 -19.21
N ARG A 395 -3.06 -6.71 -19.64
CA ARG A 395 -3.49 -7.00 -21.01
C ARG A 395 -2.67 -6.25 -22.07
N GLY A 396 -2.36 -4.98 -21.81
CA GLY A 396 -1.49 -4.17 -22.67
C GLY A 396 -0.07 -4.75 -22.78
N LEU A 397 0.49 -5.24 -21.67
CA LEU A 397 1.77 -5.93 -21.65
C LEU A 397 1.72 -7.25 -22.42
N GLU A 398 0.70 -8.07 -22.20
CA GLU A 398 0.48 -9.35 -22.89
C GLU A 398 0.27 -9.16 -24.41
N ALA A 399 -0.37 -8.08 -24.81
CA ALA A 399 -0.59 -7.73 -26.22
C ALA A 399 0.62 -7.05 -26.88
N GLY A 400 1.64 -6.65 -26.10
CA GLY A 400 2.77 -5.88 -26.60
C GLY A 400 2.45 -4.41 -26.91
N GLU A 401 1.30 -3.92 -26.48
CA GLU A 401 0.88 -2.51 -26.58
C GLU A 401 1.63 -1.63 -25.58
N ILE A 402 1.98 -2.20 -24.42
CA ILE A 402 2.81 -1.59 -23.38
C ILE A 402 4.11 -2.36 -23.33
N ARG A 403 5.22 -1.63 -23.31
CA ARG A 403 6.57 -2.20 -23.24
C ARG A 403 7.24 -1.86 -21.92
N ILE A 404 8.01 -2.79 -21.38
CA ILE A 404 8.88 -2.56 -20.23
C ILE A 404 10.33 -2.71 -20.66
N VAL A 405 11.15 -1.72 -20.33
CA VAL A 405 12.61 -1.75 -20.51
C VAL A 405 13.25 -2.08 -19.17
N ALA A 406 13.99 -3.17 -19.10
CA ALA A 406 14.67 -3.62 -17.91
C ALA A 406 16.16 -3.24 -17.95
N ARG A 407 16.70 -2.75 -16.81
CA ARG A 407 18.09 -2.34 -16.67
C ARG A 407 18.66 -2.79 -15.32
N ASP A 408 19.81 -3.45 -15.37
CA ASP A 408 20.68 -3.63 -14.20
C ASP A 408 21.62 -2.43 -14.12
N LEU A 409 21.59 -1.71 -13.02
CA LEU A 409 22.36 -0.49 -12.81
C LEU A 409 23.28 -0.68 -11.60
N THR A 410 24.39 0.04 -11.60
CA THR A 410 25.32 0.09 -10.46
C THR A 410 24.88 1.09 -9.38
N GLU A 411 24.09 2.09 -9.78
CA GLU A 411 23.55 3.14 -8.93
C GLU A 411 22.09 3.44 -9.34
N PRO A 412 21.24 3.97 -8.43
CA PRO A 412 19.88 4.32 -8.78
C PRO A 412 19.83 5.42 -9.84
N SER A 413 18.87 5.30 -10.78
CA SER A 413 18.59 6.40 -11.71
C SER A 413 18.10 7.65 -10.97
N PRO A 414 18.13 8.84 -11.59
CA PRO A 414 17.58 10.07 -10.98
C PRO A 414 16.12 9.89 -10.50
N LEU A 415 15.29 9.15 -11.23
CA LEU A 415 13.92 8.87 -10.84
C LEU A 415 13.85 7.97 -9.58
N ALA A 416 14.67 6.93 -9.52
CA ALA A 416 14.73 6.05 -8.35
C ALA A 416 15.32 6.79 -7.14
N ALA A 417 16.38 7.57 -7.32
CA ALA A 417 17.00 8.36 -6.25
C ALA A 417 15.99 9.33 -5.62
N GLU A 418 15.12 9.97 -6.40
CA GLU A 418 14.04 10.80 -5.89
C GLU A 418 13.07 10.00 -5.03
N VAL A 419 12.55 8.88 -5.54
CA VAL A 419 11.59 8.03 -4.84
C VAL A 419 12.18 7.50 -3.53
N LEU A 420 13.44 7.07 -3.54
CA LEU A 420 14.14 6.55 -2.36
C LEU A 420 14.46 7.62 -1.33
N SER A 421 14.75 8.85 -1.76
CA SER A 421 15.16 9.96 -0.89
C SER A 421 13.97 10.72 -0.29
N ALA A 422 12.87 10.83 -1.01
CA ALA A 422 11.84 11.81 -0.74
C ALA A 422 10.91 11.48 0.43
N ARG A 423 10.69 10.20 0.77
CA ARG A 423 9.70 9.85 1.81
C ARG A 423 9.91 8.44 2.40
N PRO A 424 9.59 8.26 3.69
CA PRO A 424 9.29 6.93 4.21
C PRO A 424 8.04 6.38 3.52
N TYR A 425 8.17 5.26 2.82
CA TYR A 425 7.01 4.62 2.21
C TYR A 425 6.15 3.91 3.25
N ALA A 426 4.84 3.95 3.05
CA ALA A 426 3.96 3.01 3.70
C ALA A 426 4.14 1.64 3.03
N TYR A 427 4.48 0.63 3.79
CA TYR A 427 4.56 -0.74 3.27
C TYR A 427 3.17 -1.25 2.92
N LEU A 428 3.07 -2.02 1.85
CA LEU A 428 1.82 -2.58 1.36
C LEU A 428 1.37 -3.82 2.14
N ASP A 429 2.19 -4.30 3.06
CA ASP A 429 2.01 -5.57 3.74
C ASP A 429 2.27 -5.51 5.25
N ASP A 430 1.91 -6.59 5.95
CA ASP A 430 2.10 -6.82 7.37
C ASP A 430 3.44 -7.52 7.70
N ALA A 431 4.53 -7.19 7.01
CA ALA A 431 5.85 -7.71 7.39
C ALA A 431 6.09 -7.49 8.90
N PRO A 432 6.76 -8.41 9.59
CA PRO A 432 7.06 -8.28 11.00
C PRO A 432 7.64 -6.91 11.32
N LEU A 433 7.24 -6.32 12.44
CA LEU A 433 7.57 -4.95 12.79
C LEU A 433 9.09 -4.73 12.90
N GLU A 434 9.83 -5.76 13.30
CA GLU A 434 11.28 -5.78 13.36
C GLU A 434 11.92 -5.68 11.97
N GLU A 435 11.41 -6.39 10.98
CA GLU A 435 11.90 -6.32 9.59
C GLU A 435 11.59 -4.98 8.96
N ARG A 436 10.36 -4.48 9.14
CA ARG A 436 9.96 -3.14 8.68
C ARG A 436 10.87 -2.04 9.23
N ARG A 437 11.25 -2.15 10.52
CA ARG A 437 12.16 -1.20 11.18
C ARG A 437 13.56 -1.26 10.59
N THR A 438 14.11 -2.44 10.44
CA THR A 438 15.49 -2.63 9.98
C THR A 438 15.65 -2.08 8.56
N GLN A 439 14.73 -2.35 7.66
CA GLN A 439 14.80 -1.88 6.28
C GLN A 439 14.48 -0.39 6.13
N ALA A 440 13.58 0.16 6.95
CA ALA A 440 13.33 1.61 6.96
C ALA A 440 14.57 2.42 7.36
N VAL A 441 15.43 1.87 8.21
CA VAL A 441 16.70 2.51 8.62
C VAL A 441 17.75 2.47 7.50
N THR A 442 17.85 1.34 6.79
CA THR A 442 18.84 1.16 5.70
C THR A 442 18.48 1.97 4.45
N SER A 443 17.20 2.15 4.14
CA SER A 443 16.74 2.89 2.96
C SER A 443 16.86 4.43 3.09
N ARG A 444 17.32 4.98 4.22
CA ARG A 444 17.19 6.41 4.55
C ARG A 444 18.47 7.20 4.64
N ARG A 445 19.56 6.75 4.08
CA ARG A 445 20.68 7.66 3.91
C ARG A 445 20.32 8.65 2.81
N TRP A 446 20.00 9.89 3.23
CA TRP A 446 19.94 11.02 2.32
C TRP A 446 21.34 11.19 1.74
N VAL A 447 21.47 10.94 0.47
CA VAL A 447 22.68 11.23 -0.28
C VAL A 447 22.43 12.54 -1.01
N ASP A 448 23.25 13.54 -0.72
CA ASP A 448 23.30 14.78 -1.47
C ASP A 448 23.49 14.43 -2.97
N PRO A 449 22.65 14.94 -3.90
CA PRO A 449 22.80 14.67 -5.33
C PRO A 449 24.21 14.93 -5.88
N ALA A 450 24.95 15.86 -5.28
CA ALA A 450 26.35 16.10 -5.63
C ALA A 450 27.30 14.99 -5.13
N THR A 451 26.93 14.28 -4.06
CA THR A 451 27.69 13.17 -3.47
C THR A 451 27.23 11.81 -4.05
N ALA A 452 25.98 11.71 -4.55
CA ALA A 452 25.45 10.49 -5.18
C ALA A 452 26.23 10.11 -6.45
N ALA A 453 26.75 11.08 -7.18
CA ALA A 453 27.60 10.86 -8.33
C ALA A 453 28.97 10.23 -7.95
N ASP A 454 29.44 10.45 -6.72
CA ASP A 454 30.70 9.87 -6.21
C ASP A 454 30.50 8.48 -5.57
N PHE A 455 29.32 8.20 -4.99
CA PHE A 455 29.06 6.91 -4.31
C PHE A 455 28.74 5.75 -5.26
N GLY A 456 28.37 6.01 -6.50
CA GLY A 456 28.09 4.96 -7.49
C GLY A 456 29.29 4.59 -8.37
N GLN A 457 30.43 5.25 -8.25
CA GLN A 457 31.65 4.85 -8.94
C GLN A 457 32.30 3.70 -8.17
N LEU A 458 32.22 2.51 -8.78
CA LEU A 458 33.01 1.37 -8.28
C LEU A 458 34.48 1.77 -8.26
N ASP A 459 35.07 1.80 -7.06
CA ASP A 459 36.48 2.06 -6.89
C ASP A 459 37.28 0.92 -7.55
N ILE A 460 37.99 1.27 -8.63
CA ILE A 460 38.77 0.31 -9.42
C ILE A 460 39.85 -0.35 -8.55
N GLU A 461 40.45 0.39 -7.62
CA GLU A 461 41.47 -0.14 -6.71
C GLU A 461 40.83 -1.17 -5.72
N ALA A 462 39.61 -0.92 -5.24
CA ALA A 462 38.88 -1.86 -4.40
C ALA A 462 38.45 -3.12 -5.18
N ILE A 463 38.06 -2.97 -6.45
CA ILE A 463 37.75 -4.12 -7.32
C ILE A 463 38.99 -4.96 -7.57
N GLU A 464 40.13 -4.33 -7.86
CA GLU A 464 41.39 -5.03 -8.07
C GLU A 464 41.86 -5.71 -6.76
N GLY A 465 41.70 -5.04 -5.61
CA GLY A 465 41.98 -5.63 -4.30
C GLY A 465 41.13 -6.87 -4.00
N VAL A 466 39.81 -6.77 -4.20
CA VAL A 466 38.92 -7.95 -4.03
C VAL A 466 39.24 -9.05 -5.04
N ARG A 467 39.61 -8.67 -6.26
CA ARG A 467 40.02 -9.64 -7.28
C ARG A 467 41.31 -10.37 -6.90
N GLU A 468 42.30 -9.65 -6.39
CA GLU A 468 43.56 -10.25 -5.90
C GLU A 468 43.33 -11.18 -4.68
N GLU A 469 42.43 -10.79 -3.76
CA GLU A 469 42.10 -11.57 -2.57
C GLU A 469 41.20 -12.78 -2.87
N ALA A 470 40.23 -12.64 -3.74
CA ALA A 470 39.17 -13.63 -3.97
C ALA A 470 39.48 -14.58 -5.16
N TRP A 471 40.32 -14.15 -6.11
CA TRP A 471 40.61 -14.97 -7.28
C TRP A 471 41.56 -16.11 -6.95
N PRO A 472 41.19 -17.35 -7.24
CA PRO A 472 42.02 -18.50 -6.83
C PRO A 472 43.30 -18.59 -7.66
N GLU A 473 44.44 -18.61 -6.98
CA GLU A 473 45.72 -18.93 -7.61
C GLU A 473 45.92 -20.45 -7.71
N ALA A 474 45.14 -21.10 -8.57
CA ALA A 474 45.24 -22.55 -8.77
C ALA A 474 46.51 -22.91 -9.57
N ARG A 475 47.41 -23.67 -8.97
CA ARG A 475 48.67 -24.14 -9.58
C ARG A 475 48.63 -25.60 -10.03
N SER A 476 47.54 -26.31 -9.73
CA SER A 476 47.31 -27.69 -10.10
C SER A 476 45.85 -27.92 -10.53
N ALA A 477 45.60 -29.05 -11.19
CA ALA A 477 44.25 -29.44 -11.58
C ALA A 477 43.34 -29.70 -10.36
N ASP A 478 43.88 -30.16 -9.27
CA ASP A 478 43.16 -30.44 -8.03
C ASP A 478 42.76 -29.11 -7.35
N GLU A 479 43.68 -28.16 -7.28
CA GLU A 479 43.40 -26.81 -6.76
C GLU A 479 42.35 -26.06 -7.61
N MET A 480 42.40 -26.24 -8.92
CA MET A 480 41.39 -25.70 -9.83
C MET A 480 40.00 -26.34 -9.60
N HIS A 481 39.98 -27.65 -9.36
CA HIS A 481 38.76 -28.37 -9.03
C HIS A 481 38.17 -27.87 -7.70
N ASP A 482 38.97 -27.68 -6.69
CA ASP A 482 38.54 -27.19 -5.37
C ASP A 482 38.04 -25.74 -5.48
N ALA A 483 38.69 -24.89 -6.28
CA ALA A 483 38.25 -23.53 -6.57
C ALA A 483 36.89 -23.53 -7.27
N LEU A 484 36.68 -24.35 -8.29
CA LEU A 484 35.39 -24.50 -8.98
C LEU A 484 34.29 -25.04 -8.06
N MET A 485 34.61 -25.96 -7.15
CA MET A 485 33.64 -26.46 -6.18
C MET A 485 33.24 -25.42 -5.16
N THR A 486 34.12 -24.47 -4.83
CA THR A 486 33.88 -23.41 -3.84
C THR A 486 33.20 -22.19 -4.47
N LEU A 487 33.64 -21.77 -5.63
CA LEU A 487 33.19 -20.55 -6.29
C LEU A 487 32.10 -20.77 -7.35
N GLY A 488 31.95 -22.02 -7.82
CA GLY A 488 31.03 -22.38 -8.89
C GLY A 488 31.52 -22.01 -10.30
N PHE A 489 32.46 -21.09 -10.41
CA PHE A 489 33.12 -20.65 -11.67
C PHE A 489 34.48 -20.02 -11.34
N VAL A 490 35.35 -19.95 -12.32
CA VAL A 490 36.66 -19.29 -12.25
C VAL A 490 36.90 -18.51 -13.53
#